data_b25cb260a0b359a98ffb3598a987955f
#
_entry.id   b25cb260a0b359a98ffb3598a987955f
#
_cell.length_a   1.000
_cell.length_b   1.000
_cell.length_c   1.000
_cell.angle_alpha   90.00
_cell.angle_beta   90.00
_cell.angle_gamma   90.00
#
_symmetry.space_group_name_H-M   'P 1'
#
loop_
_entity.id
_entity.type
_entity.pdbx_description
1 polymer ?
#
loop_
_entity_poly.entity_id
_entity_poly.type
_entity_poly.pdbx_seq_one_letter_code
_entity_poly.pdbx_strand_id
1 'polypeptide(L)'
;MIYITGDTHRDFTRLNNIKFNNNDMLIILGDAGINYFLNDEDIRFKEYLNGLNIKLFCIRGNHEERPENINTYKEKNMFGGKVFVEDEYPNLIFAKDGEEYNMDGKSVLVIGGAYSIDKEYRLLYGHKWFKDEQLTKNEMNNIFKKANGKHFDIVLTHTCPYKYEPKEMFISFIDQSKVDKEMECFLNKIEENIDYDKWYCGHFHTEKKIDKLEFMFGRIKVFNKDEYVLKYNSDVYEFIWDYRRQQDINYGNEVIYSKCKKRYFDS
;
A
#
# COMPACT_ATOMS: atom_id res chain seq x y z
N MET A 1 -14.50 -1.00 -14.50
CA MET A 1 -14.75 -1.31 -13.07
C MET A 1 -13.53 -0.93 -12.27
N ILE A 2 -13.67 -0.58 -10.99
CA ILE A 2 -12.55 -0.29 -10.10
C ILE A 2 -12.42 -1.43 -9.08
N TYR A 3 -11.19 -1.91 -8.88
CA TYR A 3 -10.82 -2.93 -7.91
C TYR A 3 -9.85 -2.36 -6.90
N ILE A 4 -9.68 -3.02 -5.75
CA ILE A 4 -8.75 -2.62 -4.69
C ILE A 4 -8.07 -3.85 -4.09
N THR A 5 -6.78 -3.72 -3.80
CA THR A 5 -5.95 -4.71 -3.10
C THR A 5 -4.94 -4.02 -2.20
N GLY A 6 -4.32 -4.78 -1.29
CA GLY A 6 -3.17 -4.32 -0.51
C GLY A 6 -1.85 -4.47 -1.25
N ASP A 7 -0.79 -4.51 -0.49
CA ASP A 7 0.60 -4.59 -0.89
C ASP A 7 0.85 -5.72 -1.89
N THR A 8 1.47 -5.41 -3.03
CA THR A 8 1.80 -6.43 -4.04
C THR A 8 3.26 -6.87 -3.99
N HIS A 9 4.17 -6.02 -3.50
CA HIS A 9 5.61 -6.30 -3.43
C HIS A 9 6.18 -6.94 -4.71
N ARG A 10 5.84 -6.38 -5.88
CA ARG A 10 6.18 -6.89 -7.23
C ARG A 10 5.50 -8.21 -7.62
N ASP A 11 4.68 -8.81 -6.77
CA ASP A 11 3.91 -10.01 -7.13
C ASP A 11 2.53 -9.66 -7.65
N PHE A 12 2.40 -9.74 -8.98
CA PHE A 12 1.15 -9.54 -9.69
C PHE A 12 0.54 -10.85 -10.21
N THR A 13 1.07 -12.00 -9.81
CA THR A 13 0.55 -13.33 -10.22
C THR A 13 -0.90 -13.52 -9.80
N ARG A 14 -1.32 -12.86 -8.72
CA ARG A 14 -2.73 -12.83 -8.26
C ARG A 14 -3.71 -12.30 -9.32
N LEU A 15 -3.22 -11.57 -10.34
CA LEU A 15 -4.05 -11.05 -11.43
C LEU A 15 -4.25 -12.04 -12.58
N ASN A 16 -3.42 -13.09 -12.71
CA ASN A 16 -3.38 -13.98 -13.87
C ASN A 16 -4.71 -14.67 -14.17
N ASN A 17 -5.55 -14.90 -13.16
CA ASN A 17 -6.83 -15.59 -13.28
C ASN A 17 -8.03 -14.65 -13.36
N ILE A 18 -7.80 -13.33 -13.41
CA ILE A 18 -8.85 -12.32 -13.47
C ILE A 18 -8.88 -11.73 -14.88
N LYS A 19 -10.06 -11.72 -15.48
CA LYS A 19 -10.27 -11.06 -16.78
C LYS A 19 -10.64 -9.59 -16.54
N PHE A 20 -9.72 -8.71 -16.88
CA PHE A 20 -9.94 -7.28 -16.84
C PHE A 20 -10.28 -6.73 -18.23
N ASN A 21 -10.97 -5.59 -18.26
CA ASN A 21 -11.20 -4.78 -19.45
C ASN A 21 -10.22 -3.60 -19.47
N ASN A 22 -9.90 -3.08 -20.63
CA ASN A 22 -8.94 -1.97 -20.80
C ASN A 22 -9.27 -0.68 -20.02
N ASN A 23 -10.51 -0.53 -19.58
CA ASN A 23 -10.97 0.60 -18.76
C ASN A 23 -11.05 0.27 -17.26
N ASP A 24 -10.73 -0.95 -16.89
CA ASP A 24 -10.71 -1.32 -15.49
C ASP A 24 -9.47 -0.71 -14.81
N MET A 25 -9.57 -0.50 -13.50
CA MET A 25 -8.51 0.05 -12.68
C MET A 25 -8.36 -0.78 -11.41
N LEU A 26 -7.12 -1.05 -11.02
CA LEU A 26 -6.77 -1.66 -9.74
C LEU A 26 -6.09 -0.62 -8.86
N ILE A 27 -6.67 -0.33 -7.71
CA ILE A 27 -6.07 0.45 -6.65
C ILE A 27 -5.16 -0.46 -5.83
N ILE A 28 -3.90 -0.05 -5.62
CA ILE A 28 -2.92 -0.75 -4.78
C ILE A 28 -2.60 0.14 -3.59
N LEU A 29 -2.82 -0.37 -2.39
CA LEU A 29 -2.70 0.38 -1.13
C LEU A 29 -1.26 0.48 -0.61
N GLY A 30 -0.34 0.81 -1.50
CA GLY A 30 1.09 0.95 -1.22
C GLY A 30 1.89 -0.31 -1.54
N ASP A 31 3.19 -0.16 -1.50
CA ASP A 31 4.18 -1.22 -1.73
C ASP A 31 3.93 -2.02 -3.02
N ALA A 32 3.62 -1.30 -4.10
CA ALA A 32 3.52 -1.89 -5.44
C ALA A 32 4.88 -2.44 -5.90
N GLY A 33 5.97 -1.86 -5.40
CA GLY A 33 7.34 -2.23 -5.72
C GLY A 33 7.78 -1.82 -7.13
N ILE A 34 7.09 -0.86 -7.75
CA ILE A 34 7.33 -0.42 -9.13
C ILE A 34 8.64 0.39 -9.23
N ASN A 35 8.93 1.19 -8.21
CA ASN A 35 10.10 2.06 -8.13
C ASN A 35 11.07 1.58 -7.03
N TYR A 36 11.41 0.29 -7.00
CA TYR A 36 12.23 -0.26 -5.92
C TYR A 36 13.73 -0.27 -6.24
N PHE A 37 14.13 -0.81 -7.40
CA PHE A 37 15.56 -0.98 -7.75
C PHE A 37 16.16 0.27 -8.41
N LEU A 38 15.36 1.09 -9.06
CA LEU A 38 15.76 2.30 -9.80
C LEU A 38 16.80 2.00 -10.89
N ASN A 39 16.63 0.89 -11.59
CA ASN A 39 17.50 0.39 -12.65
C ASN A 39 16.68 -0.36 -13.71
N ASP A 40 17.36 -1.10 -14.61
CA ASP A 40 16.74 -1.87 -15.69
C ASP A 40 15.73 -2.93 -15.21
N GLU A 41 15.80 -3.36 -13.94
CA GLU A 41 14.79 -4.28 -13.40
C GLU A 41 13.43 -3.61 -13.24
N ASP A 42 13.42 -2.35 -12.80
CA ASP A 42 12.17 -1.58 -12.71
C ASP A 42 11.66 -1.21 -14.10
N ILE A 43 12.54 -0.94 -15.06
CA ILE A 43 12.15 -0.68 -16.47
C ILE A 43 11.40 -1.89 -17.02
N ARG A 44 12.00 -3.09 -16.97
CA ARG A 44 11.35 -4.33 -17.45
C ARG A 44 10.05 -4.62 -16.69
N PHE A 45 10.00 -4.32 -15.41
CA PHE A 45 8.80 -4.52 -14.60
C PHE A 45 7.68 -3.54 -14.98
N LYS A 46 8.01 -2.28 -15.22
CA LYS A 46 7.05 -1.27 -15.72
C LYS A 46 6.52 -1.63 -17.11
N GLU A 47 7.37 -2.10 -18.02
CA GLU A 47 6.97 -2.59 -19.34
C GLU A 47 5.94 -3.74 -19.21
N TYR A 48 6.24 -4.73 -18.37
CA TYR A 48 5.33 -5.84 -18.08
C TYR A 48 3.99 -5.35 -17.54
N LEU A 49 4.00 -4.51 -16.50
CA LEU A 49 2.78 -4.02 -15.87
C LEU A 49 1.95 -3.12 -16.79
N ASN A 50 2.61 -2.25 -17.56
CA ASN A 50 1.94 -1.36 -18.53
C ASN A 50 1.28 -2.14 -19.67
N GLY A 51 1.75 -3.36 -19.95
CA GLY A 51 1.15 -4.29 -20.90
C GLY A 51 -0.07 -5.06 -20.38
N LEU A 52 -0.40 -4.95 -19.10
CA LEU A 52 -1.62 -5.54 -18.56
C LEU A 52 -2.86 -4.75 -19.04
N ASN A 53 -3.96 -5.46 -19.28
CA ASN A 53 -5.23 -4.84 -19.68
C ASN A 53 -5.98 -4.17 -18.52
N ILE A 54 -5.24 -3.45 -17.66
CA ILE A 54 -5.78 -2.76 -16.51
C ILE A 54 -4.91 -1.55 -16.17
N LYS A 55 -5.50 -0.47 -15.69
CA LYS A 55 -4.75 0.65 -15.11
C LYS A 55 -4.43 0.34 -13.66
N LEU A 56 -3.21 0.63 -13.23
CA LEU A 56 -2.79 0.54 -11.84
C LEU A 56 -2.80 1.94 -11.23
N PHE A 57 -3.58 2.13 -10.18
CA PHE A 57 -3.60 3.34 -9.37
C PHE A 57 -2.92 3.04 -8.04
N CYS A 58 -1.65 3.45 -7.92
CA CYS A 58 -0.80 3.09 -6.80
C CYS A 58 -0.80 4.20 -5.75
N ILE A 59 -1.04 3.84 -4.50
CA ILE A 59 -0.73 4.68 -3.35
C ILE A 59 0.74 4.40 -3.00
N ARG A 60 1.47 5.42 -2.60
CA ARG A 60 2.87 5.25 -2.21
C ARG A 60 2.99 4.45 -0.92
N GLY A 61 3.82 3.41 -0.94
CA GLY A 61 4.22 2.65 0.25
C GLY A 61 5.53 3.15 0.87
N ASN A 62 6.15 2.31 1.69
CA ASN A 62 7.47 2.56 2.28
C ASN A 62 8.61 1.79 1.58
N HIS A 63 8.28 0.82 0.74
CA HIS A 63 9.26 0.00 0.01
C HIS A 63 9.41 0.42 -1.46
N GLU A 64 9.28 1.70 -1.76
CA GLU A 64 9.50 2.23 -3.11
C GLU A 64 9.86 3.72 -3.08
N GLU A 65 10.64 4.14 -4.09
CA GLU A 65 11.00 5.55 -4.25
C GLU A 65 9.78 6.38 -4.60
N ARG A 66 9.72 7.59 -4.06
CA ARG A 66 8.68 8.56 -4.40
C ARG A 66 8.74 8.93 -5.88
N PRO A 67 7.63 8.96 -6.60
CA PRO A 67 7.61 9.42 -7.98
C PRO A 67 8.20 10.83 -8.17
N GLU A 68 8.03 11.72 -7.18
CA GLU A 68 8.56 13.09 -7.18
C GLU A 68 10.08 13.15 -7.27
N ASN A 69 10.78 12.12 -6.83
CA ASN A 69 12.24 12.03 -6.86
C ASN A 69 12.78 11.42 -8.17
N ILE A 70 11.91 10.93 -9.04
CA ILE A 70 12.26 10.26 -10.28
C ILE A 70 11.97 11.17 -11.47
N ASN A 71 12.99 11.58 -12.19
CA ASN A 71 12.91 12.62 -13.23
C ASN A 71 11.98 12.28 -14.41
N THR A 72 11.65 11.02 -14.63
CA THR A 72 10.76 10.56 -15.71
C THR A 72 9.28 10.77 -15.40
N TYR A 73 8.91 10.86 -14.10
CA TYR A 73 7.53 11.14 -13.71
C TYR A 73 7.15 12.59 -13.96
N LYS A 74 5.91 12.76 -14.40
CA LYS A 74 5.29 14.07 -14.62
C LYS A 74 4.00 14.16 -13.80
N GLU A 75 3.78 15.30 -13.17
CA GLU A 75 2.50 15.61 -12.53
C GLU A 75 1.44 15.85 -13.60
N LYS A 76 0.32 15.13 -13.51
CA LYS A 76 -0.85 15.28 -14.40
C LYS A 76 -2.13 15.41 -13.57
N ASN A 77 -3.18 16.00 -14.15
CA ASN A 77 -4.50 16.03 -13.54
C ASN A 77 -5.33 14.84 -14.05
N MET A 78 -5.72 13.93 -13.15
CA MET A 78 -6.57 12.78 -13.45
C MET A 78 -7.53 12.54 -12.28
N PHE A 79 -8.71 12.07 -12.58
CA PHE A 79 -9.73 11.74 -11.56
C PHE A 79 -10.08 12.90 -10.61
N GLY A 80 -9.93 14.16 -11.04
CA GLY A 80 -10.19 15.35 -10.23
C GLY A 80 -9.03 15.82 -9.35
N GLY A 81 -7.96 15.05 -9.21
CA GLY A 81 -6.77 15.36 -8.43
C GLY A 81 -5.47 15.28 -9.26
N LYS A 82 -4.34 15.48 -8.60
CA LYS A 82 -3.02 15.40 -9.19
C LYS A 82 -2.43 13.99 -8.99
N VAL A 83 -1.80 13.47 -10.03
CA VAL A 83 -1.13 12.18 -10.05
C VAL A 83 0.25 12.29 -10.70
N PHE A 84 1.10 11.30 -10.49
CA PHE A 84 2.37 11.16 -11.16
C PHE A 84 2.30 10.00 -12.17
N VAL A 85 2.74 10.26 -13.41
CA VAL A 85 2.71 9.28 -14.50
C VAL A 85 3.95 9.48 -15.37
N GLU A 86 4.59 8.39 -15.78
CA GLU A 86 5.60 8.40 -16.84
C GLU A 86 4.93 8.30 -18.20
N ASP A 87 5.37 9.09 -19.18
CA ASP A 87 4.77 9.08 -20.53
C ASP A 87 4.89 7.72 -21.23
N GLU A 88 5.96 6.98 -20.92
CA GLU A 88 6.21 5.63 -21.45
C GLU A 88 5.30 4.57 -20.84
N TYR A 89 4.80 4.80 -19.61
CA TYR A 89 3.99 3.83 -18.87
C TYR A 89 2.65 4.44 -18.40
N PRO A 90 1.78 4.85 -19.34
CA PRO A 90 0.58 5.63 -19.01
C PRO A 90 -0.48 4.88 -18.18
N ASN A 91 -0.37 3.56 -18.07
CA ASN A 91 -1.26 2.75 -17.23
C ASN A 91 -0.77 2.64 -15.76
N LEU A 92 0.43 3.12 -15.45
CA LEU A 92 1.00 3.12 -14.10
C LEU A 92 0.86 4.52 -13.50
N ILE A 93 -0.11 4.69 -12.62
CA ILE A 93 -0.54 5.98 -12.09
C ILE A 93 -0.25 5.99 -10.59
N PHE A 94 0.56 6.91 -10.11
CA PHE A 94 0.79 7.11 -8.69
C PHE A 94 -0.03 8.29 -8.18
N ALA A 95 -0.78 8.05 -7.12
CA ALA A 95 -1.51 9.10 -6.42
C ALA A 95 -0.53 10.10 -5.77
N LYS A 96 -0.89 11.38 -5.76
CA LYS A 96 -0.20 12.38 -4.97
C LYS A 96 -0.79 12.45 -3.57
N ASP A 97 0.07 12.45 -2.55
CA ASP A 97 -0.36 12.47 -1.15
C ASP A 97 -1.17 13.73 -0.81
N GLY A 98 -2.28 13.54 -0.11
CA GLY A 98 -3.18 14.61 0.31
C GLY A 98 -4.07 15.17 -0.79
N GLU A 99 -4.14 14.53 -1.95
CA GLU A 99 -5.10 14.88 -2.99
C GLU A 99 -6.43 14.16 -2.79
N GLU A 100 -7.49 14.81 -3.28
CA GLU A 100 -8.84 14.28 -3.32
C GLU A 100 -9.16 13.87 -4.77
N TYR A 101 -9.68 12.66 -4.94
CA TYR A 101 -10.03 12.10 -6.25
C TYR A 101 -11.52 11.81 -6.33
N ASN A 102 -12.05 11.87 -7.55
CA ASN A 102 -13.38 11.34 -7.85
C ASN A 102 -13.22 9.96 -8.49
N MET A 103 -13.61 8.92 -7.78
CA MET A 103 -13.56 7.54 -8.25
C MET A 103 -14.96 6.93 -8.23
N ASP A 104 -15.52 6.71 -9.41
CA ASP A 104 -16.86 6.18 -9.58
C ASP A 104 -17.93 7.03 -8.84
N GLY A 105 -17.78 8.36 -8.88
CA GLY A 105 -18.67 9.32 -8.24
C GLY A 105 -18.45 9.47 -6.73
N LYS A 106 -17.41 8.85 -6.17
CA LYS A 106 -17.04 8.93 -4.76
C LYS A 106 -15.88 9.88 -4.54
N SER A 107 -15.95 10.71 -3.48
CA SER A 107 -14.84 11.53 -3.02
C SER A 107 -13.85 10.67 -2.25
N VAL A 108 -12.59 10.63 -2.70
CA VAL A 108 -11.55 9.73 -2.19
C VAL A 108 -10.33 10.52 -1.77
N LEU A 109 -10.01 10.55 -0.47
CA LEU A 109 -8.76 11.11 0.05
C LEU A 109 -7.66 10.04 0.01
N VAL A 110 -6.46 10.41 -0.48
CA VAL A 110 -5.30 9.50 -0.54
C VAL A 110 -4.14 10.04 0.28
N ILE A 111 -3.55 9.17 1.14
CA ILE A 111 -2.34 9.49 1.93
C ILE A 111 -1.45 8.24 1.98
N GLY A 112 -0.29 8.29 1.34
CA GLY A 112 0.69 7.21 1.31
C GLY A 112 1.78 7.32 2.38
N GLY A 113 2.64 6.30 2.41
CA GLY A 113 3.81 6.21 3.27
C GLY A 113 3.55 5.54 4.62
N ALA A 114 4.63 4.95 5.15
CA ALA A 114 4.69 4.32 6.46
C ALA A 114 6.15 4.24 6.91
N TYR A 115 6.39 3.85 8.17
CA TYR A 115 7.72 3.57 8.68
C TYR A 115 8.11 2.11 8.43
N SER A 116 9.33 1.88 7.92
CA SER A 116 9.88 0.53 7.75
C SER A 116 10.42 -0.01 9.07
N ILE A 117 9.72 -0.97 9.68
CA ILE A 117 10.16 -1.62 10.92
C ILE A 117 11.47 -2.41 10.75
N ASP A 118 11.81 -2.79 9.53
CA ASP A 118 13.02 -3.50 9.13
C ASP A 118 14.14 -2.57 8.62
N LYS A 119 14.03 -1.25 8.84
CA LYS A 119 14.99 -0.23 8.41
C LYS A 119 16.43 -0.59 8.79
N GLU A 120 16.70 -0.87 10.06
CA GLU A 120 18.04 -1.19 10.54
C GLU A 120 18.63 -2.43 9.85
N TYR A 121 17.78 -3.45 9.67
CA TYR A 121 18.13 -4.65 8.94
C TYR A 121 18.49 -4.33 7.48
N ARG A 122 17.66 -3.54 6.78
CA ARG A 122 17.90 -3.13 5.39
C ARG A 122 19.24 -2.38 5.25
N LEU A 123 19.49 -1.44 6.13
CA LEU A 123 20.75 -0.67 6.13
C LEU A 123 21.97 -1.57 6.40
N LEU A 124 21.86 -2.52 7.34
CA LEU A 124 22.95 -3.43 7.71
C LEU A 124 23.32 -4.39 6.57
N TYR A 125 22.33 -4.89 5.83
CA TYR A 125 22.54 -5.86 4.76
C TYR A 125 22.55 -5.27 3.35
N GLY A 126 22.53 -3.95 3.21
CA GLY A 126 22.64 -3.25 1.93
C GLY A 126 21.36 -3.33 1.07
N HIS A 127 20.21 -3.58 1.69
CA HIS A 127 18.92 -3.50 1.00
C HIS A 127 18.49 -2.04 0.85
N LYS A 128 17.62 -1.78 -0.14
CA LYS A 128 17.04 -0.46 -0.35
C LYS A 128 16.18 -0.05 0.85
N TRP A 129 16.42 1.15 1.34
CA TRP A 129 15.57 1.87 2.27
C TRP A 129 15.44 3.32 1.78
N PHE A 130 14.26 3.86 1.82
CA PHE A 130 13.94 5.19 1.30
C PHE A 130 13.76 6.16 2.47
N LYS A 131 14.66 7.15 2.58
CA LYS A 131 14.72 8.06 3.73
C LYS A 131 13.48 8.92 3.93
N ASP A 132 12.70 9.10 2.87
CA ASP A 132 11.46 9.87 2.81
C ASP A 132 10.21 8.98 2.69
N GLU A 133 10.32 7.74 3.20
CA GLU A 133 9.22 6.77 3.25
C GLU A 133 7.99 7.30 3.99
N GLN A 134 8.19 8.20 4.97
CA GLN A 134 7.13 8.92 5.68
C GLN A 134 6.96 10.34 5.14
N LEU A 135 5.81 10.95 5.39
CA LEU A 135 5.59 12.36 5.12
C LEU A 135 6.39 13.26 6.07
N THR A 136 6.86 14.37 5.55
CA THR A 136 7.44 15.43 6.39
C THR A 136 6.35 16.14 7.20
N LYS A 137 6.72 16.80 8.31
CA LYS A 137 5.79 17.60 9.13
C LYS A 137 5.09 18.69 8.31
N ASN A 138 5.75 19.26 7.32
CA ASN A 138 5.16 20.27 6.44
C ASN A 138 4.08 19.66 5.53
N GLU A 139 4.35 18.49 4.94
CA GLU A 139 3.38 17.76 4.13
C GLU A 139 2.17 17.37 4.99
N MET A 140 2.39 16.78 6.16
CA MET A 140 1.33 16.43 7.12
C MET A 140 0.46 17.64 7.49
N ASN A 141 1.08 18.78 7.79
CA ASN A 141 0.35 20.01 8.14
C ASN A 141 -0.47 20.55 6.95
N ASN A 142 0.06 20.48 5.73
CA ASN A 142 -0.65 20.92 4.53
C ASN A 142 -1.83 20.00 4.21
N ILE A 143 -1.64 18.68 4.33
CA ILE A 143 -2.70 17.70 4.15
C ILE A 143 -3.80 17.90 5.19
N PHE A 144 -3.43 18.04 6.47
CA PHE A 144 -4.40 18.31 7.54
C PHE A 144 -5.23 19.57 7.28
N LYS A 145 -4.59 20.67 6.89
CA LYS A 145 -5.32 21.92 6.58
C LYS A 145 -6.32 21.75 5.43
N LYS A 146 -5.99 20.92 4.44
CA LYS A 146 -6.88 20.65 3.31
C LYS A 146 -8.05 19.73 3.67
N ALA A 147 -7.83 18.75 4.54
CA ALA A 147 -8.80 17.71 4.87
C ALA A 147 -9.72 18.07 6.04
N ASN A 148 -9.22 18.84 7.02
CA ASN A 148 -9.91 19.13 8.27
C ASN A 148 -11.34 19.66 8.08
N GLY A 149 -12.29 19.03 8.76
CA GLY A 149 -13.72 19.39 8.73
C GLY A 149 -14.45 18.96 7.46
N LYS A 150 -13.81 18.25 6.55
CA LYS A 150 -14.46 17.72 5.33
C LYS A 150 -15.05 16.33 5.56
N HIS A 151 -15.97 15.98 4.66
CA HIS A 151 -16.43 14.61 4.47
C HIS A 151 -15.77 14.00 3.23
N PHE A 152 -15.37 12.73 3.34
CA PHE A 152 -14.92 11.89 2.23
C PHE A 152 -15.72 10.59 2.21
N ASP A 153 -16.22 10.16 1.05
CA ASP A 153 -16.83 8.84 0.96
C ASP A 153 -15.83 7.74 1.34
N ILE A 154 -14.56 7.90 0.90
CA ILE A 154 -13.53 6.88 1.11
C ILE A 154 -12.19 7.54 1.44
N VAL A 155 -11.44 6.94 2.38
CA VAL A 155 -10.04 7.27 2.63
C VAL A 155 -9.18 6.07 2.28
N LEU A 156 -8.10 6.31 1.54
CA LEU A 156 -7.13 5.30 1.14
C LEU A 156 -5.76 5.67 1.68
N THR A 157 -5.16 4.79 2.45
CA THR A 157 -3.83 5.00 3.02
C THR A 157 -2.96 3.77 2.86
N HIS A 158 -1.63 3.92 3.01
CA HIS A 158 -0.78 2.74 3.10
C HIS A 158 -0.83 2.15 4.51
N THR A 159 -0.44 2.90 5.56
CA THR A 159 -0.63 2.47 6.96
C THR A 159 -1.98 2.94 7.52
N CYS A 160 -2.27 2.66 8.80
CA CYS A 160 -3.54 2.94 9.45
C CYS A 160 -3.43 4.03 10.54
N PRO A 161 -4.55 4.62 10.99
CA PRO A 161 -4.58 5.43 12.21
C PRO A 161 -4.11 4.63 13.43
N TYR A 162 -3.35 5.25 14.31
CA TYR A 162 -2.69 4.64 15.48
C TYR A 162 -3.64 3.77 16.34
N LYS A 163 -4.87 4.22 16.57
CA LYS A 163 -5.86 3.47 17.38
C LYS A 163 -6.30 2.15 16.74
N TYR A 164 -6.12 1.98 15.45
CA TYR A 164 -6.50 0.79 14.71
C TYR A 164 -5.33 -0.17 14.43
N GLU A 165 -4.13 0.13 14.93
CA GLU A 165 -2.98 -0.77 14.73
C GLU A 165 -3.33 -2.22 15.11
N PRO A 166 -3.11 -3.18 14.22
CA PRO A 166 -3.36 -4.60 14.50
C PRO A 166 -2.22 -5.18 15.34
N LYS A 167 -2.22 -4.91 16.64
CA LYS A 167 -1.13 -5.26 17.57
C LYS A 167 -0.82 -6.75 17.60
N GLU A 168 -1.81 -7.59 17.32
CA GLU A 168 -1.64 -9.04 17.16
C GLU A 168 -0.74 -9.44 15.99
N MET A 169 -0.56 -8.52 15.02
CA MET A 169 0.30 -8.72 13.85
C MET A 169 1.73 -8.26 14.08
N PHE A 170 2.01 -7.63 15.21
CA PHE A 170 3.34 -7.12 15.50
C PHE A 170 4.36 -8.22 15.65
N ILE A 171 5.53 -8.03 15.06
CA ILE A 171 6.64 -8.97 15.13
C ILE A 171 7.20 -8.94 16.56
N SER A 172 7.14 -10.07 17.25
CA SER A 172 7.37 -10.17 18.70
C SER A 172 8.79 -9.82 19.17
N PHE A 173 9.78 -9.86 18.28
CA PHE A 173 11.16 -9.50 18.61
C PHE A 173 11.52 -8.05 18.28
N ILE A 174 10.60 -7.31 17.67
CA ILE A 174 10.79 -5.87 17.43
C ILE A 174 10.33 -5.09 18.65
N ASP A 175 11.24 -4.30 19.22
CA ASP A 175 10.93 -3.37 20.30
C ASP A 175 10.06 -2.23 19.77
N GLN A 176 8.76 -2.30 20.03
CA GLN A 176 7.78 -1.33 19.56
C GLN A 176 8.02 0.09 20.09
N SER A 177 8.77 0.26 21.17
CA SER A 177 9.14 1.59 21.69
C SER A 177 10.13 2.35 20.79
N LYS A 178 10.78 1.63 19.88
CA LYS A 178 11.75 2.19 18.91
C LYS A 178 11.15 2.38 17.52
N VAL A 179 9.94 1.91 17.29
CA VAL A 179 9.23 2.07 16.01
C VAL A 179 8.67 3.48 15.94
N ASP A 180 9.03 4.21 14.89
CA ASP A 180 8.47 5.53 14.65
C ASP A 180 6.98 5.40 14.25
N LYS A 181 6.10 6.06 14.98
CA LYS A 181 4.65 6.04 14.81
C LYS A 181 4.10 7.37 14.31
N GLU A 182 4.97 8.22 13.74
CA GLU A 182 4.57 9.57 13.34
C GLU A 182 3.46 9.55 12.28
N MET A 183 3.53 8.60 11.32
CA MET A 183 2.50 8.44 10.30
C MET A 183 1.16 7.98 10.89
N GLU A 184 1.17 6.95 11.74
CA GLU A 184 -0.04 6.42 12.40
C GLU A 184 -0.69 7.48 13.30
N CYS A 185 0.13 8.25 14.04
CA CYS A 185 -0.35 9.37 14.86
C CYS A 185 -0.95 10.49 14.01
N PHE A 186 -0.33 10.79 12.88
CA PHE A 186 -0.86 11.77 11.92
C PHE A 186 -2.19 11.30 11.33
N LEU A 187 -2.29 10.04 10.89
CA LEU A 187 -3.54 9.47 10.38
C LEU A 187 -4.63 9.42 11.45
N ASN A 188 -4.27 9.16 12.71
CA ASN A 188 -5.22 9.25 13.83
C ASN A 188 -5.78 10.68 13.97
N LYS A 189 -4.91 11.70 13.87
CA LYS A 189 -5.34 13.10 13.86
C LYS A 189 -6.25 13.43 12.66
N ILE A 190 -5.96 12.90 11.48
CA ILE A 190 -6.84 13.06 10.30
C ILE A 190 -8.20 12.44 10.61
N GLU A 191 -8.23 11.20 11.07
CA GLU A 191 -9.44 10.42 11.33
C GLU A 191 -10.37 11.10 12.34
N GLU A 192 -9.81 11.72 13.38
CA GLU A 192 -10.55 12.47 14.40
C GLU A 192 -11.15 13.79 13.91
N ASN A 193 -10.68 14.31 12.76
CA ASN A 193 -11.04 15.65 12.29
C ASN A 193 -11.70 15.68 10.90
N ILE A 194 -12.03 14.52 10.34
CA ILE A 194 -12.82 14.38 9.12
C ILE A 194 -14.05 13.51 9.38
N ASP A 195 -15.04 13.59 8.47
CA ASP A 195 -16.07 12.58 8.37
C ASP A 195 -15.81 11.67 7.18
N TYR A 196 -16.09 10.36 7.29
CA TYR A 196 -15.86 9.40 6.21
C TYR A 196 -16.76 8.18 6.34
N ASP A 197 -17.02 7.52 5.19
CA ASP A 197 -17.86 6.31 5.17
C ASP A 197 -17.03 5.04 5.28
N LYS A 198 -15.89 4.97 4.59
CA LYS A 198 -14.98 3.81 4.58
C LYS A 198 -13.51 4.25 4.57
N TRP A 199 -12.66 3.40 5.14
CA TRP A 199 -11.21 3.56 5.12
C TRP A 199 -10.56 2.25 4.71
N TYR A 200 -9.66 2.27 3.73
CA TYR A 200 -8.88 1.10 3.32
C TYR A 200 -7.40 1.37 3.52
N CYS A 201 -6.66 0.37 4.04
CA CYS A 201 -5.21 0.44 4.23
C CYS A 201 -4.54 -0.92 4.00
N GLY A 202 -3.21 -0.89 3.74
CA GLY A 202 -2.32 -2.05 3.60
C GLY A 202 -1.32 -2.18 4.75
N HIS A 203 -0.04 -2.29 4.41
CA HIS A 203 1.16 -2.25 5.26
C HIS A 203 1.31 -3.40 6.27
N PHE A 204 0.29 -3.72 7.04
CA PHE A 204 0.37 -4.74 8.08
C PHE A 204 0.20 -6.18 7.57
N HIS A 205 0.03 -6.38 6.26
CA HIS A 205 -0.14 -7.67 5.62
C HIS A 205 -1.21 -8.53 6.29
N THR A 206 -2.35 -7.93 6.59
CA THR A 206 -3.49 -8.59 7.22
C THR A 206 -4.79 -8.29 6.49
N GLU A 207 -5.78 -9.14 6.71
CA GLU A 207 -7.13 -9.01 6.17
C GLU A 207 -8.09 -8.90 7.35
N LYS A 208 -8.39 -7.67 7.74
CA LYS A 208 -9.18 -7.39 8.95
C LYS A 208 -10.08 -6.19 8.72
N LYS A 209 -11.26 -6.22 9.30
CA LYS A 209 -12.17 -5.06 9.32
C LYS A 209 -12.41 -4.63 10.77
N ILE A 210 -12.25 -3.33 11.04
CA ILE A 210 -12.53 -2.70 12.33
C ILE A 210 -13.40 -1.48 12.04
N ASP A 211 -14.67 -1.50 12.45
CA ASP A 211 -15.64 -0.44 12.17
C ASP A 211 -15.72 -0.11 10.67
N LYS A 212 -15.35 1.11 10.29
CA LYS A 212 -15.32 1.61 8.91
C LYS A 212 -13.99 1.32 8.20
N LEU A 213 -12.95 0.85 8.93
CA LEU A 213 -11.62 0.60 8.40
C LEU A 213 -11.44 -0.87 8.01
N GLU A 214 -10.86 -1.09 6.83
CA GLU A 214 -10.58 -2.42 6.29
C GLU A 214 -9.11 -2.52 5.86
N PHE A 215 -8.38 -3.45 6.47
CA PHE A 215 -7.04 -3.84 6.06
C PHE A 215 -7.12 -4.77 4.86
N MET A 216 -6.30 -4.50 3.85
CA MET A 216 -6.24 -5.27 2.62
C MET A 216 -4.82 -5.80 2.40
N PHE A 217 -4.71 -7.03 1.92
CA PHE A 217 -3.41 -7.62 1.58
C PHE A 217 -3.49 -8.52 0.34
N GLY A 218 -3.94 -9.77 0.49
CA GLY A 218 -3.95 -10.76 -0.59
C GLY A 218 -5.22 -10.80 -1.42
N ARG A 219 -6.30 -10.24 -0.93
CA ARG A 219 -7.59 -10.22 -1.62
C ARG A 219 -7.67 -9.13 -2.66
N ILE A 220 -8.50 -9.37 -3.67
CA ILE A 220 -8.94 -8.33 -4.62
C ILE A 220 -10.44 -8.18 -4.49
N LYS A 221 -10.86 -6.96 -4.21
CA LYS A 221 -12.26 -6.59 -3.96
C LYS A 221 -12.73 -5.62 -5.03
N VAL A 222 -14.00 -5.65 -5.38
CA VAL A 222 -14.61 -4.56 -6.15
C VAL A 222 -14.68 -3.33 -5.25
N PHE A 223 -14.12 -2.22 -5.74
CA PHE A 223 -14.04 -0.98 -4.99
C PHE A 223 -15.42 -0.53 -4.50
N ASN A 224 -15.48 -0.13 -3.24
CA ASN A 224 -16.72 0.31 -2.56
C ASN A 224 -17.87 -0.71 -2.52
N LYS A 225 -17.61 -2.00 -2.78
CA LYS A 225 -18.60 -3.09 -2.65
C LYS A 225 -18.07 -4.16 -1.70
N ASP A 226 -18.96 -4.98 -1.14
CA ASP A 226 -18.57 -6.17 -0.37
C ASP A 226 -18.49 -7.42 -1.27
N GLU A 227 -17.89 -7.24 -2.45
CA GLU A 227 -17.72 -8.26 -3.48
C GLU A 227 -16.23 -8.51 -3.74
N TYR A 228 -15.77 -9.71 -3.48
CA TYR A 228 -14.41 -10.14 -3.74
C TYR A 228 -14.34 -10.86 -5.08
N VAL A 229 -13.42 -10.41 -5.93
CA VAL A 229 -13.10 -11.07 -7.22
C VAL A 229 -12.09 -12.18 -7.00
N LEU A 230 -11.10 -11.94 -6.15
CA LEU A 230 -10.19 -12.96 -5.63
C LEU A 230 -10.46 -13.08 -4.14
N LYS A 231 -11.12 -14.18 -3.76
CA LYS A 231 -11.21 -14.55 -2.37
C LYS A 231 -9.90 -15.19 -1.95
N TYR A 232 -9.56 -14.94 -0.70
CA TYR A 232 -8.46 -15.61 -0.06
C TYR A 232 -8.61 -17.13 -0.22
N ASN A 233 -7.60 -17.80 -0.76
CA ASN A 233 -7.46 -19.25 -0.69
C ASN A 233 -6.11 -19.58 -0.03
N SER A 234 -5.99 -20.79 0.48
CA SER A 234 -4.77 -21.29 1.10
C SER A 234 -3.54 -21.14 0.20
N ASP A 235 -3.72 -21.23 -1.11
CA ASP A 235 -2.65 -21.23 -2.10
C ASP A 235 -1.98 -19.85 -2.23
N VAL A 236 -2.75 -18.75 -2.12
CA VAL A 236 -2.20 -17.38 -2.09
C VAL A 236 -1.41 -17.13 -0.81
N TYR A 237 -1.84 -17.72 0.32
CA TYR A 237 -1.11 -17.64 1.58
C TYR A 237 0.15 -18.49 1.57
N GLU A 238 0.10 -19.69 1.04
CA GLU A 238 1.29 -20.52 0.88
C GLU A 238 2.33 -19.84 0.03
N PHE A 239 1.92 -19.21 -1.08
CA PHE A 239 2.83 -18.48 -1.95
C PHE A 239 3.46 -17.26 -1.25
N ILE A 240 2.67 -16.41 -0.61
CA ILE A 240 3.18 -15.24 0.14
C ILE A 240 4.04 -15.70 1.33
N TRP A 241 3.64 -16.81 1.94
CA TRP A 241 4.37 -17.44 3.02
C TRP A 241 5.68 -18.05 2.55
N ASP A 242 5.70 -18.74 1.42
CA ASP A 242 6.90 -19.31 0.81
C ASP A 242 7.85 -18.24 0.29
N TYR A 243 7.35 -17.15 -0.28
CA TYR A 243 8.16 -16.00 -0.66
C TYR A 243 8.85 -15.38 0.57
N ARG A 244 8.13 -15.17 1.67
CA ARG A 244 8.69 -14.68 2.92
C ARG A 244 9.67 -15.70 3.54
N ARG A 245 9.31 -16.97 3.54
CA ARG A 245 10.17 -18.06 4.00
C ARG A 245 11.46 -18.10 3.22
N GLN A 246 11.42 -17.94 1.90
CA GLN A 246 12.62 -17.89 1.07
C GLN A 246 13.50 -16.67 1.40
N GLN A 247 12.88 -15.52 1.67
CA GLN A 247 13.58 -14.33 2.15
C GLN A 247 14.22 -14.58 3.53
N ASP A 248 13.48 -15.15 4.47
CA ASP A 248 13.96 -15.43 5.83
C ASP A 248 14.98 -16.56 5.92
N ILE A 249 14.86 -17.62 5.10
CA ILE A 249 15.87 -18.69 4.97
C ILE A 249 17.17 -18.12 4.43
N ASN A 250 17.12 -17.24 3.45
CA ASN A 250 18.29 -16.51 2.93
C ASN A 250 18.96 -15.64 4.00
N TYR A 251 18.24 -15.33 5.09
CA TYR A 251 18.69 -14.49 6.21
C TYR A 251 18.97 -15.25 7.51
N GLY A 252 18.90 -16.59 7.50
CA GLY A 252 19.26 -17.41 8.67
C GLY A 252 18.24 -17.43 9.81
N ASN A 253 16.98 -17.05 9.57
CA ASN A 253 15.93 -16.85 10.58
C ASN A 253 14.91 -18.00 10.68
N GLU A 254 15.30 -19.26 10.44
CA GLU A 254 14.38 -20.43 10.47
C GLU A 254 13.55 -20.59 11.75
N VAL A 255 14.07 -20.14 12.90
CA VAL A 255 13.43 -20.34 14.22
C VAL A 255 12.19 -19.44 14.41
N ILE A 256 12.12 -18.32 13.71
CA ILE A 256 11.04 -17.32 13.84
C ILE A 256 9.77 -17.81 13.14
N TYR A 257 9.93 -18.55 12.09
CA TYR A 257 8.88 -19.05 11.21
C TYR A 257 7.89 -20.01 11.87
N SER A 258 8.37 -20.94 12.67
CA SER A 258 7.52 -21.92 13.35
C SER A 258 6.57 -21.29 14.36
N LYS A 259 6.97 -20.15 14.96
CA LYS A 259 6.12 -19.41 15.91
C LYS A 259 5.07 -18.54 15.23
N CYS A 260 5.38 -17.98 14.06
CA CYS A 260 4.41 -17.21 13.28
C CYS A 260 3.35 -18.10 12.64
N LYS A 261 3.72 -19.27 12.09
CA LYS A 261 2.78 -20.23 11.51
C LYS A 261 1.65 -20.59 12.48
N LYS A 262 1.98 -20.78 13.75
CA LYS A 262 1.03 -21.14 14.79
C LYS A 262 0.00 -20.03 15.11
N ARG A 263 0.38 -18.75 14.96
CA ARG A 263 -0.52 -17.59 15.19
C ARG A 263 -1.49 -17.32 14.05
N TYR A 264 -1.11 -17.66 12.82
CA TYR A 264 -1.90 -17.35 11.63
C TYR A 264 -2.94 -18.42 11.27
N PHE A 265 -2.74 -19.66 11.73
CA PHE A 265 -3.53 -20.82 11.32
C PHE A 265 -4.38 -21.45 12.43
N ASP A 266 -4.13 -21.11 13.70
CA ASP A 266 -4.83 -21.66 14.87
C ASP A 266 -5.82 -20.66 15.52
N SER A 267 -6.14 -19.53 14.85
CA SER A 267 -7.11 -18.52 15.36
C SER A 267 -8.35 -18.42 14.48
#